data_41e67f29de1c3a7070eac50209aa4991
#
_entry.id   41e67f29de1c3a7070eac50209aa4991
#
_cell.length_a   1.000
_cell.length_b   1.000
_cell.length_c   1.000
_cell.angle_alpha   90.00
_cell.angle_beta   90.00
_cell.angle_gamma   90.00
#
_symmetry.space_group_name_H-M   'P 1'
#
loop_
_entity.id
_entity.type
_entity.pdbx_description
1 polymer ?
#
loop_
_entity_poly.entity_id
_entity_poly.type
_entity_poly.pdbx_seq_one_letter_code
_entity_poly.pdbx_strand_id
1 'polypeptide(L)'
;GAETTQVSRITTQLALAYPEIGFTLTSGPRTVLQCPPAGTLRDRLYQLYGDRSDLLEVRKEAGGVRMFGFIAALAEQGPTRGPQNVFINRRIVKDRTIAHAIIDAYSMASIKERSPEVHLFLEMAADALDVNVHPTKAEVRFREQSLVHEVVRRGLMDALGAGGVPEIQLRQETLVSRPFSPSIPGILAGGSFPNRWVPGAATTSYPV
;
A
#
# COMPACT_ATOMS: atom_id res chain seq x y z
N GLY A 1 -21.69 -14.39 -24.96
CA GLY A 1 -22.14 -13.06 -25.34
C GLY A 1 -22.10 -12.07 -24.16
N ALA A 2 -22.55 -10.85 -24.42
CA ALA A 2 -22.53 -9.74 -23.42
C ALA A 2 -23.28 -10.07 -22.13
N GLU A 3 -24.38 -10.79 -22.22
CA GLU A 3 -25.18 -11.22 -21.05
C GLU A 3 -24.40 -12.15 -20.11
N THR A 4 -23.70 -13.13 -20.65
CA THR A 4 -22.88 -14.05 -19.84
C THR A 4 -21.78 -13.30 -19.10
N THR A 5 -21.15 -12.33 -19.76
CA THR A 5 -20.12 -11.47 -19.13
C THR A 5 -20.71 -10.63 -18.01
N GLN A 6 -21.89 -10.07 -18.19
CA GLN A 6 -22.57 -9.28 -17.18
C GLN A 6 -22.98 -10.14 -15.97
N VAL A 7 -23.56 -11.31 -16.20
CA VAL A 7 -23.93 -12.27 -15.13
C VAL A 7 -22.68 -12.72 -14.38
N SER A 8 -21.61 -13.07 -15.09
CA SER A 8 -20.33 -13.45 -14.47
C SER A 8 -19.78 -12.35 -13.58
N ARG A 9 -19.82 -11.10 -14.05
CA ARG A 9 -19.37 -9.94 -13.26
C ARG A 9 -20.20 -9.77 -11.98
N ILE A 10 -21.52 -9.87 -12.07
CA ILE A 10 -22.41 -9.75 -10.91
C ILE A 10 -22.14 -10.88 -9.92
N THR A 11 -22.02 -12.11 -10.42
CA THR A 11 -21.72 -13.28 -9.56
C THR A 11 -20.38 -13.14 -8.87
N THR A 12 -19.35 -12.63 -9.56
CA THR A 12 -18.03 -12.32 -8.96
C THR A 12 -18.16 -11.28 -7.85
N GLN A 13 -18.94 -10.22 -8.08
CA GLN A 13 -19.17 -9.18 -7.07
C GLN A 13 -19.91 -9.72 -5.85
N LEU A 14 -20.91 -10.57 -6.03
CA LEU A 14 -21.61 -11.25 -4.93
C LEU A 14 -20.67 -12.19 -4.17
N ALA A 15 -19.84 -12.95 -4.88
CA ALA A 15 -18.88 -13.85 -4.29
C ALA A 15 -17.84 -13.10 -3.43
N LEU A 16 -17.45 -11.89 -3.84
CA LEU A 16 -16.58 -11.00 -3.04
C LEU A 16 -17.30 -10.46 -1.82
N ALA A 17 -18.55 -10.01 -1.96
CA ALA A 17 -19.33 -9.43 -0.87
C ALA A 17 -19.68 -10.44 0.23
N TYR A 18 -19.80 -11.73 -0.15
CA TYR A 18 -20.21 -12.82 0.73
C TYR A 18 -19.24 -14.00 0.62
N PRO A 19 -18.02 -13.87 1.11
CA PRO A 19 -17.00 -14.93 1.01
C PRO A 19 -17.43 -16.21 1.73
N GLU A 20 -18.26 -16.11 2.76
CA GLU A 20 -18.81 -17.23 3.52
C GLU A 20 -19.81 -18.09 2.72
N ILE A 21 -20.30 -17.61 1.57
CA ILE A 21 -21.27 -18.30 0.72
C ILE A 21 -20.56 -18.92 -0.50
N GLY A 22 -20.95 -20.15 -0.85
CA GLY A 22 -20.48 -20.79 -2.09
C GLY A 22 -21.25 -20.28 -3.29
N PHE A 23 -20.55 -20.04 -4.40
CA PHE A 23 -21.14 -19.60 -5.67
C PHE A 23 -20.72 -20.53 -6.80
N THR A 24 -21.68 -20.96 -7.61
CA THR A 24 -21.42 -21.69 -8.85
C THR A 24 -22.22 -21.05 -9.97
N LEU A 25 -21.57 -20.70 -11.05
CA LEU A 25 -22.20 -20.21 -12.27
C LEU A 25 -21.94 -21.19 -13.41
N THR A 26 -22.97 -21.64 -14.03
CA THR A 26 -22.92 -22.55 -15.22
C THR A 26 -23.54 -21.88 -16.43
N SER A 27 -23.02 -22.20 -17.60
CA SER A 27 -23.58 -21.80 -18.89
C SER A 27 -23.68 -23.05 -19.77
N GLY A 28 -24.88 -23.61 -19.86
CA GLY A 28 -25.08 -24.95 -20.42
C GLY A 28 -24.27 -25.99 -19.61
N PRO A 29 -23.53 -26.89 -20.27
CA PRO A 29 -22.72 -27.88 -19.58
C PRO A 29 -21.42 -27.36 -18.98
N ARG A 30 -21.05 -26.07 -19.24
CA ARG A 30 -19.78 -25.46 -18.82
C ARG A 30 -19.93 -24.72 -17.50
N THR A 31 -19.09 -25.05 -16.55
CA THR A 31 -18.90 -24.23 -15.34
C THR A 31 -18.05 -22.97 -15.67
N VAL A 32 -18.63 -21.80 -15.46
CA VAL A 32 -18.02 -20.51 -15.72
C VAL A 32 -17.29 -19.99 -14.47
N LEU A 33 -17.89 -20.21 -13.30
CA LEU A 33 -17.34 -19.79 -12.01
C LEU A 33 -17.69 -20.87 -10.97
N GLN A 34 -16.73 -21.19 -10.13
CA GLN A 34 -16.95 -22.06 -8.97
C GLN A 34 -16.10 -21.54 -7.80
N CYS A 35 -16.78 -21.05 -6.77
CA CYS A 35 -16.17 -20.52 -5.56
C CYS A 35 -16.82 -21.20 -4.36
N PRO A 36 -16.19 -22.19 -3.73
CA PRO A 36 -16.68 -22.75 -2.47
C PRO A 36 -16.62 -21.66 -1.36
N PRO A 37 -17.33 -21.86 -0.23
CA PRO A 37 -17.22 -20.96 0.90
C PRO A 37 -15.74 -20.72 1.29
N ALA A 38 -15.38 -19.47 1.57
CA ALA A 38 -14.03 -19.09 1.96
C ALA A 38 -14.05 -18.50 3.37
N GLY A 39 -13.02 -18.82 4.16
CA GLY A 39 -12.88 -18.32 5.54
C GLY A 39 -12.45 -16.86 5.59
N THR A 40 -11.76 -16.37 4.56
CA THR A 40 -11.24 -15.01 4.50
C THR A 40 -11.49 -14.38 3.13
N LEU A 41 -11.45 -13.05 3.08
CA LEU A 41 -11.50 -12.32 1.80
C LEU A 41 -10.30 -12.65 0.92
N ARG A 42 -9.11 -12.87 1.50
CA ARG A 42 -7.91 -13.28 0.76
C ARG A 42 -8.11 -14.62 0.05
N ASP A 43 -8.69 -15.61 0.75
CA ASP A 43 -8.99 -16.92 0.14
C ASP A 43 -10.00 -16.77 -1.01
N ARG A 44 -10.99 -15.90 -0.86
CA ARG A 44 -11.96 -15.59 -1.91
C ARG A 44 -11.30 -14.95 -3.13
N LEU A 45 -10.39 -14.00 -2.91
CA LEU A 45 -9.63 -13.38 -4.00
C LEU A 45 -8.76 -14.41 -4.72
N TYR A 46 -8.12 -15.32 -3.97
CA TYR A 46 -7.37 -16.42 -4.56
C TYR A 46 -8.24 -17.34 -5.46
N GLN A 47 -9.45 -17.67 -5.01
CA GLN A 47 -10.39 -18.47 -5.81
C GLN A 47 -10.80 -17.76 -7.11
N LEU A 48 -10.95 -16.44 -7.08
CA LEU A 48 -11.42 -15.63 -8.22
C LEU A 48 -10.32 -15.24 -9.20
N TYR A 49 -9.12 -14.90 -8.68
CA TYR A 49 -8.05 -14.27 -9.45
C TYR A 49 -6.72 -15.03 -9.41
N GLY A 50 -6.65 -16.14 -8.66
CA GLY A 50 -5.42 -16.90 -8.46
C GLY A 50 -4.49 -16.28 -7.43
N ASP A 51 -3.21 -16.66 -7.48
CA ASP A 51 -2.20 -16.08 -6.61
C ASP A 51 -1.89 -14.64 -7.02
N ARG A 52 -2.05 -13.73 -6.07
CA ARG A 52 -1.91 -12.29 -6.24
C ARG A 52 -1.05 -11.72 -5.10
N SER A 53 0.24 -11.96 -5.20
CA SER A 53 1.24 -11.41 -4.27
C SER A 53 1.39 -9.90 -4.37
N ASP A 54 0.93 -9.31 -5.48
CA ASP A 54 0.89 -7.87 -5.73
C ASP A 54 -0.24 -7.14 -5.01
N LEU A 55 -1.16 -7.85 -4.36
CA LEU A 55 -2.25 -7.25 -3.62
C LEU A 55 -1.85 -6.95 -2.17
N LEU A 56 -1.87 -5.66 -1.83
CA LEU A 56 -1.61 -5.14 -0.49
C LEU A 56 -2.90 -5.09 0.32
N GLU A 57 -2.83 -5.53 1.57
CA GLU A 57 -3.96 -5.43 2.49
C GLU A 57 -4.12 -3.99 2.99
N VAL A 58 -5.36 -3.51 3.00
CA VAL A 58 -5.73 -2.19 3.51
C VAL A 58 -6.64 -2.34 4.71
N ARG A 59 -6.37 -1.58 5.76
CA ARG A 59 -7.26 -1.42 6.92
C ARG A 59 -7.17 0.01 7.42
N LYS A 60 -8.33 0.65 7.63
CA LYS A 60 -8.42 1.98 8.23
C LYS A 60 -9.75 2.13 8.95
N GLU A 61 -9.71 2.77 10.09
CA GLU A 61 -10.92 3.10 10.83
C GLU A 61 -10.82 4.53 11.37
N ALA A 62 -11.79 5.36 11.07
CA ALA A 62 -11.91 6.72 11.60
C ALA A 62 -13.33 7.24 11.41
N GLY A 63 -13.81 8.05 12.38
CA GLY A 63 -15.09 8.75 12.28
C GLY A 63 -16.31 7.84 12.09
N GLY A 64 -16.29 6.61 12.60
CA GLY A 64 -17.37 5.64 12.40
C GLY A 64 -17.38 4.96 11.03
N VAL A 65 -16.35 5.20 10.20
CA VAL A 65 -16.12 4.50 8.94
C VAL A 65 -15.02 3.48 9.15
N ARG A 66 -15.31 2.21 8.90
CA ARG A 66 -14.33 1.13 8.87
C ARG A 66 -14.12 0.68 7.44
N MET A 67 -12.89 0.75 6.97
CA MET A 67 -12.48 0.31 5.64
C MET A 67 -11.49 -0.84 5.73
N PHE A 68 -11.69 -1.86 4.91
CA PHE A 68 -10.76 -2.97 4.73
C PHE A 68 -10.82 -3.50 3.30
N GLY A 69 -9.82 -4.28 2.92
CA GLY A 69 -9.79 -4.91 1.61
C GLY A 69 -8.37 -5.08 1.07
N PHE A 70 -8.27 -5.10 -0.25
CA PHE A 70 -7.02 -5.31 -0.97
C PHE A 70 -6.90 -4.35 -2.14
N ILE A 71 -5.69 -3.90 -2.41
CA ILE A 71 -5.38 -3.00 -3.51
C ILE A 71 -4.12 -3.47 -4.23
N ALA A 72 -4.02 -3.20 -5.52
CA ALA A 72 -2.79 -3.49 -6.24
C ALA A 72 -1.65 -2.60 -5.75
N ALA A 73 -0.47 -3.19 -5.55
CA ALA A 73 0.76 -2.44 -5.31
C ALA A 73 1.08 -1.56 -6.52
N LEU A 74 1.94 -0.56 -6.31
CA LEU A 74 2.45 0.26 -7.40
C LEU A 74 3.25 -0.63 -8.37
N ALA A 75 2.93 -0.55 -9.65
CA ALA A 75 3.65 -1.30 -10.66
C ALA A 75 5.01 -0.66 -10.93
N GLU A 76 6.07 -1.46 -10.95
CA GLU A 76 7.40 -1.01 -11.37
C GLU A 76 7.41 -0.62 -12.86
N GLN A 77 6.58 -1.26 -13.68
CA GLN A 77 6.53 -1.07 -15.12
C GLN A 77 5.08 -0.81 -15.59
N GLY A 78 4.77 0.44 -15.81
CA GLY A 78 3.50 0.87 -16.42
C GLY A 78 2.32 0.95 -15.45
N PRO A 79 1.17 1.49 -15.91
CA PRO A 79 -0.01 1.66 -15.09
C PRO A 79 -0.72 0.33 -14.86
N THR A 80 -1.03 0.02 -13.62
CA THR A 80 -1.88 -1.13 -13.26
C THR A 80 -3.34 -0.81 -13.59
N ARG A 81 -3.96 -1.63 -14.41
CA ARG A 81 -5.40 -1.55 -14.66
C ARG A 81 -6.06 -2.82 -14.17
N GLY A 82 -7.12 -2.65 -13.40
CA GLY A 82 -7.84 -3.78 -12.87
C GLY A 82 -9.27 -3.43 -12.46
N PRO A 83 -10.05 -4.41 -11.99
CA PRO A 83 -11.39 -4.19 -11.53
C PRO A 83 -11.41 -3.29 -10.29
N GLN A 84 -12.37 -2.38 -10.26
CA GLN A 84 -12.65 -1.57 -9.08
C GLN A 84 -13.94 -2.09 -8.44
N ASN A 85 -13.79 -2.87 -7.39
CA ASN A 85 -14.90 -3.40 -6.60
C ASN A 85 -14.94 -2.65 -5.26
N VAL A 86 -15.90 -1.76 -5.11
CA VAL A 86 -16.12 -1.00 -3.89
C VAL A 86 -17.47 -1.37 -3.32
N PHE A 87 -17.47 -1.80 -2.07
CA PHE A 87 -18.66 -2.22 -1.35
C PHE A 87 -18.90 -1.32 -0.14
N ILE A 88 -20.14 -0.92 0.06
CA ILE A 88 -20.57 -0.25 1.28
C ILE A 88 -21.64 -1.10 1.95
N ASN A 89 -21.39 -1.53 3.19
CA ASN A 89 -22.25 -2.45 3.92
C ASN A 89 -22.64 -3.66 3.04
N ARG A 90 -21.62 -4.29 2.40
CA ARG A 90 -21.71 -5.44 1.47
C ARG A 90 -22.40 -5.17 0.13
N ARG A 91 -22.79 -3.93 -0.16
CA ARG A 91 -23.41 -3.55 -1.41
C ARG A 91 -22.39 -2.94 -2.36
N ILE A 92 -22.32 -3.46 -3.59
CA ILE A 92 -21.48 -2.86 -4.65
C ILE A 92 -21.97 -1.46 -4.97
N VAL A 93 -21.07 -0.49 -5.01
CA VAL A 93 -21.39 0.90 -5.31
C VAL A 93 -20.41 1.46 -6.33
N LYS A 94 -20.87 2.50 -7.04
CA LYS A 94 -20.06 3.36 -7.89
C LYS A 94 -20.25 4.78 -7.38
N ASP A 95 -19.29 5.27 -6.65
CA ASP A 95 -19.35 6.58 -6.04
C ASP A 95 -18.16 7.44 -6.46
N ARG A 96 -18.43 8.71 -6.78
CA ARG A 96 -17.39 9.64 -7.26
C ARG A 96 -16.41 10.05 -6.17
N THR A 97 -16.88 10.20 -4.95
CA THR A 97 -16.05 10.57 -3.80
C THR A 97 -14.97 9.51 -3.56
N ILE A 98 -15.39 8.23 -3.56
CA ILE A 98 -14.46 7.11 -3.38
C ILE A 98 -13.54 6.98 -4.60
N ALA A 99 -14.06 7.11 -5.82
CA ALA A 99 -13.24 7.05 -7.03
C ALA A 99 -12.15 8.14 -7.03
N HIS A 100 -12.50 9.37 -6.62
CA HIS A 100 -11.53 10.46 -6.47
C HIS A 100 -10.49 10.15 -5.39
N ALA A 101 -10.91 9.65 -4.24
CA ALA A 101 -9.98 9.30 -3.16
C ALA A 101 -8.97 8.21 -3.58
N ILE A 102 -9.41 7.24 -4.38
CA ILE A 102 -8.53 6.20 -4.95
C ILE A 102 -7.51 6.84 -5.90
N ILE A 103 -7.97 7.68 -6.84
CA ILE A 103 -7.09 8.38 -7.79
C ILE A 103 -6.09 9.26 -7.05
N ASP A 104 -6.54 10.02 -6.05
CA ASP A 104 -5.68 10.90 -5.27
C ASP A 104 -4.58 10.12 -4.53
N ALA A 105 -4.94 9.01 -3.88
CA ALA A 105 -3.97 8.18 -3.17
C ALA A 105 -2.88 7.63 -4.10
N TYR A 106 -3.28 7.09 -5.24
CA TYR A 106 -2.34 6.54 -6.22
C TYR A 106 -1.54 7.64 -6.93
N SER A 107 -2.13 8.78 -7.23
CA SER A 107 -1.44 9.90 -7.87
C SER A 107 -0.34 10.49 -6.99
N MET A 108 -0.50 10.46 -5.68
CA MET A 108 0.54 10.88 -4.74
C MET A 108 1.70 9.88 -4.64
N ALA A 109 1.42 8.61 -4.86
CA ALA A 109 2.42 7.56 -4.83
C ALA A 109 3.07 7.32 -6.21
N SER A 110 2.31 7.51 -7.31
CA SER A 110 2.80 7.34 -8.69
C SER A 110 1.97 8.18 -9.69
N ILE A 111 2.64 8.93 -10.54
CA ILE A 111 2.02 9.82 -11.54
C ILE A 111 1.24 9.04 -12.64
N LYS A 112 1.41 7.72 -12.73
CA LYS A 112 0.95 6.92 -13.88
C LYS A 112 -0.32 6.11 -13.64
N GLU A 113 -0.76 5.95 -12.39
CA GLU A 113 -1.89 5.08 -12.04
C GLU A 113 -3.23 5.80 -12.26
N ARG A 114 -3.98 5.40 -13.30
CA ARG A 114 -5.30 6.00 -13.61
C ARG A 114 -6.50 5.14 -13.21
N SER A 115 -6.33 3.83 -13.08
CA SER A 115 -7.41 2.90 -12.76
C SER A 115 -6.85 1.67 -12.07
N PRO A 116 -6.30 1.82 -10.85
CA PRO A 116 -5.72 0.70 -10.12
C PRO A 116 -6.79 -0.33 -9.77
N GLU A 117 -6.38 -1.57 -9.63
CA GLU A 117 -7.23 -2.63 -9.10
C GLU A 117 -7.44 -2.43 -7.61
N VAL A 118 -8.71 -2.40 -7.21
CA VAL A 118 -9.09 -2.28 -5.81
C VAL A 118 -10.28 -3.18 -5.48
N HIS A 119 -10.27 -3.76 -4.30
CA HIS A 119 -11.35 -4.54 -3.70
C HIS A 119 -11.57 -4.01 -2.28
N LEU A 120 -12.36 -2.95 -2.16
CA LEU A 120 -12.55 -2.19 -0.92
C LEU A 120 -13.93 -2.42 -0.33
N PHE A 121 -13.96 -2.59 0.97
CA PHE A 121 -15.17 -2.74 1.78
C PHE A 121 -15.21 -1.63 2.82
N LEU A 122 -16.28 -0.86 2.79
CA LEU A 122 -16.56 0.17 3.78
C LEU A 122 -17.78 -0.26 4.60
N GLU A 123 -17.65 -0.16 5.91
CA GLU A 123 -18.73 -0.37 6.85
C GLU A 123 -18.96 0.92 7.62
N MET A 124 -20.22 1.32 7.70
CA MET A 124 -20.62 2.53 8.39
C MET A 124 -22.10 2.45 8.79
N ALA A 125 -22.51 3.31 9.70
CA ALA A 125 -23.89 3.38 10.14
C ALA A 125 -24.86 3.66 8.97
N ALA A 126 -26.01 3.00 8.97
CA ALA A 126 -26.99 3.14 7.89
C ALA A 126 -27.49 4.58 7.72
N ASP A 127 -27.55 5.35 8.78
CA ASP A 127 -27.96 6.75 8.78
C ASP A 127 -26.87 7.71 8.28
N ALA A 128 -25.63 7.26 8.13
CA ALA A 128 -24.57 8.01 7.48
C ALA A 128 -24.65 7.99 5.93
N LEU A 129 -25.57 7.18 5.38
CA LEU A 129 -25.78 6.96 3.94
C LEU A 129 -27.19 7.28 3.52
N ASP A 130 -27.33 7.92 2.36
CA ASP A 130 -28.57 7.92 1.60
C ASP A 130 -28.38 7.06 0.34
N VAL A 131 -29.09 5.93 0.27
CA VAL A 131 -29.05 4.99 -0.85
C VAL A 131 -30.16 5.21 -1.87
N ASN A 132 -31.07 6.13 -1.60
CA ASN A 132 -32.25 6.39 -2.44
C ASN A 132 -31.99 7.47 -3.49
N VAL A 133 -30.77 7.59 -4.00
CA VAL A 133 -30.37 8.65 -4.92
C VAL A 133 -30.59 8.27 -6.38
N HIS A 134 -30.58 6.97 -6.72
CA HIS A 134 -30.71 6.50 -8.09
C HIS A 134 -31.59 5.24 -8.18
N PRO A 135 -32.38 5.04 -9.26
CA PRO A 135 -33.24 3.87 -9.43
C PRO A 135 -32.51 2.52 -9.31
N THR A 136 -31.28 2.43 -9.81
CA THR A 136 -30.44 1.22 -9.69
C THR A 136 -29.78 1.08 -8.33
N LYS A 137 -29.89 2.11 -7.47
CA LYS A 137 -29.26 2.15 -6.14
C LYS A 137 -27.76 1.82 -6.15
N ALA A 138 -27.09 2.03 -7.27
CA ALA A 138 -25.64 1.87 -7.40
C ALA A 138 -24.87 3.11 -6.92
N GLU A 139 -25.55 4.25 -6.85
CA GLU A 139 -25.02 5.51 -6.32
C GLU A 139 -25.51 5.69 -4.88
N VAL A 140 -24.63 6.21 -4.05
CA VAL A 140 -24.91 6.53 -2.65
C VAL A 140 -24.54 7.98 -2.37
N ARG A 141 -25.17 8.58 -1.38
CA ARG A 141 -24.82 9.89 -0.89
C ARG A 141 -24.37 9.81 0.57
N PHE A 142 -23.15 10.23 0.84
CA PHE A 142 -22.63 10.30 2.19
C PHE A 142 -23.06 11.58 2.87
N ARG A 143 -23.38 11.52 4.16
CA ARG A 143 -23.57 12.72 4.98
C ARG A 143 -22.27 13.51 5.08
N GLU A 144 -21.16 12.81 5.30
CA GLU A 144 -19.82 13.37 5.45
C GLU A 144 -18.88 12.90 4.34
N GLN A 145 -19.06 13.46 3.13
CA GLN A 145 -18.26 13.08 1.96
C GLN A 145 -16.76 13.27 2.19
N SER A 146 -16.37 14.37 2.84
CA SER A 146 -14.97 14.67 3.13
C SER A 146 -14.32 13.65 4.06
N LEU A 147 -15.05 13.15 5.06
CA LEU A 147 -14.59 12.11 5.96
C LEU A 147 -14.34 10.80 5.20
N VAL A 148 -15.31 10.37 4.38
CA VAL A 148 -15.18 9.15 3.59
C VAL A 148 -14.01 9.24 2.62
N HIS A 149 -13.90 10.38 1.90
CA HIS A 149 -12.77 10.64 1.01
C HIS A 149 -11.43 10.51 1.74
N GLU A 150 -11.30 11.15 2.90
CA GLU A 150 -10.05 11.16 3.65
C GLU A 150 -9.70 9.79 4.25
N VAL A 151 -10.69 9.04 4.75
CA VAL A 151 -10.48 7.67 5.26
C VAL A 151 -9.96 6.77 4.15
N VAL A 152 -10.59 6.81 2.97
CA VAL A 152 -10.17 6.02 1.81
C VAL A 152 -8.77 6.44 1.37
N ARG A 153 -8.56 7.74 1.12
CA ARG A 153 -7.27 8.27 0.65
C ARG A 153 -6.13 7.89 1.59
N ARG A 154 -6.26 8.14 2.89
CA ARG A 154 -5.22 7.82 3.88
C ARG A 154 -4.99 6.32 4.02
N GLY A 155 -6.06 5.52 4.06
CA GLY A 155 -5.89 4.06 4.16
C GLY A 155 -5.14 3.46 2.98
N LEU A 156 -5.41 3.95 1.76
CA LEU A 156 -4.68 3.53 0.58
C LEU A 156 -3.22 4.01 0.62
N MET A 157 -2.99 5.26 0.99
CA MET A 157 -1.62 5.81 1.11
C MET A 157 -0.80 5.06 2.15
N ASP A 158 -1.38 4.72 3.30
CA ASP A 158 -0.71 3.93 4.34
C ASP A 158 -0.29 2.56 3.79
N ALA A 159 -1.18 1.88 3.06
CA ALA A 159 -0.89 0.57 2.46
C ALA A 159 0.16 0.67 1.35
N LEU A 160 0.08 1.68 0.47
CA LEU A 160 1.04 1.90 -0.61
C LEU A 160 2.41 2.29 -0.06
N GLY A 161 2.46 3.08 1.01
CA GLY A 161 3.70 3.47 1.70
C GLY A 161 4.36 2.29 2.43
N ALA A 162 3.57 1.44 3.07
CA ALA A 162 4.08 0.24 3.73
C ALA A 162 4.61 -0.81 2.74
N GLY A 163 4.02 -0.90 1.53
CA GLY A 163 4.47 -1.82 0.49
C GLY A 163 5.68 -1.34 -0.32
N GLY A 164 6.00 -0.03 -0.26
CA GLY A 164 7.05 0.60 -1.07
C GLY A 164 8.36 0.90 -0.35
N VAL A 165 8.41 0.74 0.96
CA VAL A 165 9.66 0.88 1.72
C VAL A 165 10.14 -0.53 2.04
N PRO A 166 11.21 -1.05 1.40
CA PRO A 166 11.98 -2.09 2.06
C PRO A 166 12.35 -1.48 3.40
N GLU A 167 11.85 -2.07 4.48
CA GLU A 167 12.33 -1.79 5.82
C GLU A 167 13.84 -2.00 5.74
N ILE A 168 14.56 -0.88 5.61
CA ILE A 168 16.00 -0.88 5.84
C ILE A 168 16.08 -1.19 7.32
N GLN A 169 16.11 -2.48 7.64
CA GLN A 169 16.62 -2.93 8.90
C GLN A 169 18.04 -2.38 8.93
N LEU A 170 18.18 -1.20 9.50
CA LEU A 170 19.42 -0.76 10.08
C LEU A 170 19.74 -1.85 11.10
N ARG A 171 20.39 -2.90 10.59
CA ARG A 171 21.11 -3.83 11.44
C ARG A 171 21.99 -2.92 12.25
N GLN A 172 21.60 -2.64 13.48
CA GLN A 172 22.53 -2.16 14.49
C GLN A 172 23.57 -3.26 14.56
N GLU A 173 24.56 -3.15 13.68
CA GLU A 173 25.84 -3.73 13.99
C GLU A 173 26.21 -3.05 15.29
N THR A 174 26.00 -3.78 16.34
CA THR A 174 26.62 -3.49 17.62
C THR A 174 28.09 -3.29 17.26
N LEU A 175 28.49 -2.03 17.14
CA LEU A 175 29.89 -1.68 17.15
C LEU A 175 30.39 -2.23 18.46
N VAL A 176 30.84 -3.49 18.41
CA VAL A 176 31.71 -4.01 19.44
C VAL A 176 32.86 -3.04 19.39
N SER A 177 32.85 -2.08 20.31
CA SER A 177 33.98 -1.25 20.61
C SER A 177 35.11 -2.19 20.98
N ARG A 178 35.84 -2.65 19.97
CA ARG A 178 37.18 -3.16 20.23
C ARG A 178 37.92 -1.99 20.84
N PRO A 179 38.45 -2.13 22.07
CA PRO A 179 39.30 -1.10 22.60
C PRO A 179 40.41 -0.90 21.57
N PHE A 180 40.41 0.26 20.96
CA PHE A 180 41.49 0.69 20.10
C PHE A 180 42.72 0.83 20.99
N SER A 181 43.50 -0.21 21.12
CA SER A 181 44.86 -0.10 21.61
C SER A 181 45.66 0.52 20.49
N PRO A 182 46.10 1.79 20.60
CA PRO A 182 46.99 2.34 19.62
C PRO A 182 48.31 1.57 19.73
N SER A 183 48.51 0.54 18.92
CA SER A 183 49.84 0.00 18.72
C SER A 183 50.61 1.02 17.92
N ILE A 184 51.35 1.86 18.61
CA ILE A 184 52.33 2.71 18.00
C ILE A 184 53.35 1.75 17.37
N PRO A 185 53.56 1.79 16.05
CA PRO A 185 54.59 0.98 15.43
C PRO A 185 55.91 1.24 16.16
N GLY A 186 56.66 0.20 16.48
CA GLY A 186 57.87 0.27 17.34
C GLY A 186 59.04 1.13 16.82
N ILE A 187 58.78 2.12 15.98
CA ILE A 187 59.75 3.08 15.46
C ILE A 187 60.22 4.05 16.54
N LEU A 188 59.49 4.17 17.66
CA LEU A 188 59.85 5.07 18.74
C LEU A 188 60.51 4.41 19.96
N ALA A 189 60.69 3.08 19.92
CA ALA A 189 61.40 2.39 21.00
C ALA A 189 62.86 2.24 20.61
N GLY A 190 63.74 3.15 21.05
CA GLY A 190 65.17 2.96 21.13
C GLY A 190 66.04 3.54 20.00
N GLY A 191 65.53 4.41 19.15
CA GLY A 191 66.33 5.15 18.19
C GLY A 191 66.70 6.52 18.70
N SER A 192 67.98 6.81 18.95
CA SER A 192 68.45 8.19 19.17
C SER A 192 68.20 8.98 17.88
N PHE A 193 67.35 10.00 17.97
CA PHE A 193 67.13 10.91 16.85
C PHE A 193 68.39 11.76 16.61
N PRO A 194 69.01 11.70 15.42
CA PRO A 194 70.28 12.40 15.18
C PRO A 194 70.13 13.91 14.96
N ASN A 195 68.93 14.48 15.04
CA ASN A 195 68.76 15.92 14.82
C ASN A 195 67.81 16.54 15.82
N ARG A 196 68.40 17.22 16.77
CA ARG A 196 67.74 18.20 17.60
C ARG A 196 67.49 19.44 16.72
N TRP A 197 66.23 19.70 16.39
CA TRP A 197 65.86 20.95 15.75
C TRP A 197 66.10 22.09 16.74
N VAL A 198 67.09 22.93 16.42
CA VAL A 198 67.38 24.14 17.20
C VAL A 198 66.73 25.29 16.45
N PRO A 199 65.76 26.05 17.02
CA PRO A 199 65.26 27.23 16.38
C PRO A 199 66.40 28.24 16.19
N GLY A 200 66.77 28.48 14.95
CA GLY A 200 67.76 29.51 14.63
C GLY A 200 67.22 30.92 14.99
N ALA A 201 67.94 31.62 15.75
CA ALA A 201 67.68 33.04 16.04
C ALA A 201 67.73 33.80 14.72
N ALA A 202 66.61 34.38 14.31
CA ALA A 202 66.59 35.31 13.20
C ALA A 202 67.11 36.62 13.63
N THR A 203 68.34 36.91 13.22
CA THR A 203 68.86 38.23 13.26
C THR A 203 68.47 39.02 12.01
N THR A 204 67.49 39.84 12.14
CA THR A 204 67.09 40.81 11.15
C THR A 204 68.02 42.05 11.34
N SER A 205 68.96 42.22 10.42
CA SER A 205 69.62 43.48 10.24
C SER A 205 69.11 44.17 9.01
N TYR A 206 68.44 45.29 9.14
CA TYR A 206 68.13 46.18 8.04
C TYR A 206 69.28 47.17 7.92
N PRO A 207 69.92 47.41 6.75
CA PRO A 207 70.75 48.56 6.54
C PRO A 207 69.92 49.82 6.27
N VAL A 208 70.43 50.95 6.72
CA VAL A 208 69.97 52.33 6.50
C VAL A 208 70.04 52.71 5.03
#